data_136a97b9cea4880bbd4eb8a1dbf6e8a3
#
_entry.id   136a97b9cea4880bbd4eb8a1dbf6e8a3
#
_cell.length_a   1.000
_cell.length_b   1.000
_cell.length_c   1.000
_cell.angle_alpha   90.00
_cell.angle_beta   90.00
_cell.angle_gamma   90.00
#
_symmetry.space_group_name_H-M   'P 1'
#
loop_
_entity.id
_entity.type
_entity.pdbx_description
1 polymer ?
#
loop_
_entity_poly.entity_id
_entity_poly.type
_entity_poly.pdbx_seq_one_letter_code
_entity_poly.pdbx_strand_id
1 'polypeptide(L)'
;MRNRATLALIEQAVMLLVFALASVLCLRGFLWADETSEHLAARDQAMILAQNTAEVLKASRGDLDTAAHLCGGIPADNSLVILYDETWAVTDDMHTYTLRATLEESDLDYLGRAVVQVEQDDISLARLEVCWQEVNPHG
;
A
#
# COMPACT_ATOMS: atom_id res chain seq x y z
N MET A 1 30.17 -59.27 2.13
CA MET A 1 30.03 -58.35 0.95
C MET A 1 28.63 -57.75 0.79
N ARG A 2 27.57 -58.49 1.12
CA ARG A 2 26.20 -58.03 0.99
C ARG A 2 25.85 -56.76 1.87
N ASN A 3 26.46 -56.63 3.03
CA ASN A 3 26.23 -55.53 3.97
C ASN A 3 26.78 -54.17 3.47
N ARG A 4 27.88 -54.17 2.70
CA ARG A 4 28.48 -52.93 2.20
C ARG A 4 27.67 -52.32 1.07
N ALA A 5 27.10 -53.10 0.20
CA ALA A 5 26.23 -52.62 -0.86
C ALA A 5 24.90 -52.06 -0.30
N THR A 6 24.34 -52.71 0.72
CA THR A 6 23.14 -52.24 1.42
C THR A 6 23.39 -50.91 2.17
N LEU A 7 24.54 -50.75 2.82
CA LEU A 7 24.93 -49.53 3.47
C LEU A 7 25.08 -48.36 2.47
N ALA A 8 25.71 -48.60 1.33
CA ALA A 8 25.86 -47.62 0.28
C ALA A 8 24.50 -47.16 -0.31
N LEU A 9 23.56 -48.12 -0.47
CA LEU A 9 22.19 -47.80 -0.94
C LEU A 9 21.41 -46.93 0.07
N ILE A 10 21.56 -47.24 1.36
CA ILE A 10 20.90 -46.44 2.43
C ILE A 10 21.50 -45.04 2.47
N GLU A 11 22.82 -44.92 2.37
CA GLU A 11 23.51 -43.61 2.34
C GLU A 11 23.02 -42.76 1.16
N GLN A 12 22.95 -43.38 -0.02
CA GLN A 12 22.41 -42.69 -1.21
C GLN A 12 20.94 -42.28 -1.06
N ALA A 13 20.12 -43.14 -0.46
CA ALA A 13 18.69 -42.84 -0.20
C ALA A 13 18.53 -41.67 0.80
N VAL A 14 19.37 -41.65 1.86
CA VAL A 14 19.38 -40.56 2.85
C VAL A 14 19.81 -39.25 2.21
N MET A 15 20.86 -39.25 1.37
CA MET A 15 21.30 -38.06 0.65
C MET A 15 20.19 -37.50 -0.29
N LEU A 16 19.51 -38.36 -1.04
CA LEU A 16 18.40 -37.97 -1.89
C LEU A 16 17.23 -37.39 -1.08
N LEU A 17 16.93 -38.00 0.09
CA LEU A 17 15.90 -37.49 0.99
C LEU A 17 16.23 -36.11 1.53
N VAL A 18 17.45 -35.90 2.00
CA VAL A 18 17.92 -34.59 2.50
C VAL A 18 17.87 -33.55 1.39
N PHE A 19 18.32 -33.90 0.19
CA PHE A 19 18.27 -32.99 -0.96
C PHE A 19 16.82 -32.62 -1.34
N ALA A 20 15.92 -33.59 -1.34
CA ALA A 20 14.50 -33.35 -1.61
C ALA A 20 13.85 -32.41 -0.58
N LEU A 21 14.15 -32.63 0.73
CA LEU A 21 13.67 -31.75 1.80
C LEU A 21 14.24 -30.34 1.69
N ALA A 22 15.52 -30.20 1.41
CA ALA A 22 16.15 -28.89 1.22
C ALA A 22 15.54 -28.14 0.03
N SER A 23 15.28 -28.83 -1.07
CA SER A 23 14.64 -28.24 -2.26
C SER A 23 13.22 -27.73 -1.98
N VAL A 24 12.43 -28.48 -1.20
CA VAL A 24 11.07 -28.06 -0.80
C VAL A 24 11.11 -26.83 0.11
N LEU A 25 12.07 -26.77 1.05
CA LEU A 25 12.24 -25.62 1.94
C LEU A 25 12.66 -24.36 1.17
N CYS A 26 13.59 -24.51 0.22
CA CYS A 26 14.00 -23.40 -0.65
C CYS A 26 12.82 -22.87 -1.49
N LEU A 27 12.02 -23.76 -2.06
CA LEU A 27 10.87 -23.38 -2.86
C LEU A 27 9.81 -22.63 -2.02
N ARG A 28 9.54 -23.12 -0.80
CA ARG A 28 8.64 -22.43 0.14
C ARG A 28 9.15 -21.05 0.53
N GLY A 29 10.45 -20.93 0.79
CA GLY A 29 11.08 -19.64 1.08
C GLY A 29 10.95 -18.66 -0.08
N PHE A 30 11.05 -19.15 -1.31
CA PHE A 30 10.91 -18.32 -2.51
C PHE A 30 9.48 -17.82 -2.69
N LEU A 31 8.47 -18.68 -2.52
CA LEU A 31 7.05 -18.30 -2.60
C LEU A 31 6.68 -17.28 -1.52
N TRP A 32 7.18 -17.44 -0.31
CA TRP A 32 6.94 -16.50 0.77
C TRP A 32 7.60 -15.13 0.54
N ALA A 33 8.80 -15.13 -0.04
CA ALA A 33 9.50 -13.89 -0.42
C ALA A 33 8.76 -13.13 -1.53
N ASP A 34 8.18 -13.84 -2.49
CA ASP A 34 7.42 -13.26 -3.60
C ASP A 34 6.14 -12.57 -3.08
N GLU A 35 5.35 -13.26 -2.26
CA GLU A 35 4.14 -12.71 -1.63
C GLU A 35 4.46 -11.47 -0.76
N THR A 36 5.55 -11.50 -0.01
CA THR A 36 6.00 -10.34 0.79
C THR A 36 6.41 -9.17 -0.10
N SER A 37 7.04 -9.43 -1.23
CA SER A 37 7.46 -8.41 -2.19
C SER A 37 6.27 -7.68 -2.83
N GLU A 38 5.21 -8.40 -3.19
CA GLU A 38 3.98 -7.81 -3.73
C GLU A 38 3.30 -6.88 -2.72
N HIS A 39 3.21 -7.30 -1.46
CA HIS A 39 2.67 -6.46 -0.38
C HIS A 39 3.49 -5.18 -0.14
N LEU A 40 4.81 -5.26 -0.21
CA LEU A 40 5.68 -4.10 -0.07
C LEU A 40 5.51 -3.14 -1.25
N ALA A 41 5.44 -3.67 -2.48
CA ALA A 41 5.23 -2.86 -3.68
C ALA A 41 3.87 -2.12 -3.64
N ALA A 42 2.80 -2.79 -3.18
CA ALA A 42 1.50 -2.16 -3.02
C ALA A 42 1.53 -1.02 -1.98
N ARG A 43 2.22 -1.21 -0.85
CA ARG A 43 2.38 -0.17 0.17
C ARG A 43 3.20 1.02 -0.32
N ASP A 44 4.26 0.78 -1.06
CA ASP A 44 5.10 1.83 -1.63
C ASP A 44 4.30 2.68 -2.64
N GLN A 45 3.53 2.04 -3.50
CA GLN A 45 2.64 2.73 -4.44
C GLN A 45 1.54 3.51 -3.72
N ALA A 46 0.91 2.92 -2.72
CA ALA A 46 -0.08 3.58 -1.88
C ALA A 46 0.50 4.84 -1.19
N MET A 47 1.72 4.77 -0.69
CA MET A 47 2.39 5.91 -0.07
C MET A 47 2.69 7.03 -1.07
N ILE A 48 3.13 6.70 -2.29
CA ILE A 48 3.36 7.69 -3.36
C ILE A 48 2.06 8.41 -3.70
N LEU A 49 0.95 7.69 -3.85
CA LEU A 49 -0.36 8.29 -4.14
C LEU A 49 -0.87 9.15 -2.99
N ALA A 50 -0.68 8.71 -1.74
CA ALA A 50 -1.03 9.49 -0.57
C ALA A 50 -0.22 10.80 -0.51
N GLN A 51 1.07 10.76 -0.80
CA GLN A 51 1.93 11.95 -0.86
C GLN A 51 1.50 12.91 -1.97
N ASN A 52 1.24 12.39 -3.18
CA ASN A 52 0.76 13.21 -4.29
C ASN A 52 -0.55 13.91 -3.95
N THR A 53 -1.51 13.20 -3.37
CA THR A 53 -2.79 13.78 -2.93
C THR A 53 -2.59 14.82 -1.83
N ALA A 54 -1.68 14.57 -0.88
CA ALA A 54 -1.33 15.52 0.16
C ALA A 54 -0.75 16.82 -0.40
N GLU A 55 0.12 16.74 -1.41
CA GLU A 55 0.67 17.94 -2.08
C GLU A 55 -0.41 18.71 -2.84
N VAL A 56 -1.34 18.02 -3.49
CA VAL A 56 -2.49 18.67 -4.16
C VAL A 56 -3.38 19.37 -3.13
N LEU A 57 -3.67 18.75 -1.98
CA LEU A 57 -4.44 19.36 -0.90
C LEU A 57 -3.76 20.61 -0.33
N LYS A 58 -2.45 20.59 -0.15
CA LYS A 58 -1.68 21.79 0.24
C LYS A 58 -1.77 22.89 -0.80
N ALA A 59 -1.59 22.54 -2.08
CA ALA A 59 -1.64 23.49 -3.18
C ALA A 59 -3.02 24.13 -3.32
N SER A 60 -4.09 23.35 -3.14
CA SER A 60 -5.48 23.81 -3.15
C SER A 60 -5.93 24.44 -1.81
N ARG A 61 -5.06 24.47 -0.79
CA ARG A 61 -5.39 24.98 0.56
C ARG A 61 -6.60 24.31 1.19
N GLY A 62 -6.75 23.01 0.97
CA GLY A 62 -7.87 22.22 1.48
C GLY A 62 -9.17 22.36 0.70
N ASP A 63 -9.18 23.04 -0.45
CA ASP A 63 -10.33 23.04 -1.34
C ASP A 63 -10.47 21.67 -2.01
N LEU A 64 -11.46 20.91 -1.52
CA LEU A 64 -11.71 19.53 -1.95
C LEU A 64 -12.20 19.44 -3.40
N ASP A 65 -12.94 20.44 -3.88
CA ASP A 65 -13.46 20.47 -5.27
C ASP A 65 -12.30 20.65 -6.25
N THR A 66 -11.41 21.59 -5.98
CA THR A 66 -10.20 21.79 -6.78
C THR A 66 -9.28 20.58 -6.70
N ALA A 67 -9.07 19.99 -5.52
CA ALA A 67 -8.26 18.79 -5.35
C ALA A 67 -8.85 17.58 -6.08
N ALA A 68 -10.17 17.38 -6.01
CA ALA A 68 -10.88 16.33 -6.74
C ALA A 68 -10.69 16.44 -8.25
N HIS A 69 -10.79 17.66 -8.78
CA HIS A 69 -10.59 17.91 -10.21
C HIS A 69 -9.18 17.60 -10.69
N LEU A 70 -8.17 17.86 -9.84
CA LEU A 70 -6.76 17.60 -10.15
C LEU A 70 -6.38 16.12 -10.01
N CYS A 71 -6.97 15.41 -9.04
CA CYS A 71 -6.65 14.01 -8.75
C CYS A 71 -7.58 13.01 -9.45
N GLY A 72 -8.67 13.47 -10.08
CA GLY A 72 -9.70 12.60 -10.66
C GLY A 72 -10.54 11.89 -9.60
N GLY A 73 -10.74 12.52 -8.44
CA GLY A 73 -11.52 11.98 -7.34
C GLY A 73 -12.93 12.55 -7.24
N ILE A 74 -13.68 12.04 -6.29
CA ILE A 74 -15.05 12.46 -5.99
C ILE A 74 -15.04 13.18 -4.64
N PRO A 75 -15.42 14.48 -4.60
CA PRO A 75 -15.55 15.20 -3.34
C PRO A 75 -16.82 14.72 -2.60
N ALA A 76 -16.72 14.55 -1.30
CA ALA A 76 -17.81 14.15 -0.42
C ALA A 76 -17.71 14.93 0.89
N ASP A 77 -18.70 15.74 1.21
CA ASP A 77 -18.82 16.61 2.39
C ASP A 77 -17.47 17.17 2.92
N ASN A 78 -16.76 16.38 3.71
CA ASN A 78 -15.48 16.74 4.34
C ASN A 78 -14.31 15.83 3.89
N SER A 79 -14.47 15.13 2.79
CA SER A 79 -13.47 14.18 2.27
C SER A 79 -13.39 14.15 0.76
N LEU A 80 -12.25 13.74 0.25
CA LEU A 80 -12.01 13.41 -1.14
C LEU A 80 -11.78 11.90 -1.23
N VAL A 81 -12.50 11.23 -2.14
CA VAL A 81 -12.35 9.79 -2.39
C VAL A 81 -11.87 9.56 -3.82
N ILE A 82 -10.83 8.73 -3.96
CA ILE A 82 -10.31 8.30 -5.26
C ILE A 82 -10.28 6.78 -5.26
N LEU A 83 -10.85 6.19 -6.29
CA LEU A 83 -10.91 4.74 -6.47
C LEU A 83 -9.88 4.32 -7.51
N TYR A 84 -9.12 3.27 -7.21
CA TYR A 84 -8.09 2.72 -8.09
C TYR A 84 -8.35 1.25 -8.39
N ASP A 85 -8.08 0.83 -9.60
CA ASP A 85 -8.11 -0.57 -10.01
C ASP A 85 -6.81 -1.31 -9.59
N GLU A 86 -6.68 -2.58 -10.00
CA GLU A 86 -5.50 -3.41 -9.70
C GLU A 86 -4.20 -2.85 -10.30
N THR A 87 -4.30 -2.01 -11.34
CA THR A 87 -3.14 -1.40 -12.01
C THR A 87 -2.82 0.01 -11.47
N TRP A 88 -3.52 0.44 -10.41
CA TRP A 88 -3.42 1.78 -9.82
C TRP A 88 -3.93 2.89 -10.75
N ALA A 89 -4.76 2.56 -11.73
CA ALA A 89 -5.46 3.56 -12.54
C ALA A 89 -6.75 4.00 -11.85
N VAL A 90 -7.08 5.30 -11.96
CA VAL A 90 -8.35 5.84 -11.42
C VAL A 90 -9.52 5.20 -12.15
N THR A 91 -10.51 4.72 -11.41
CA THR A 91 -11.70 4.06 -11.94
C THR A 91 -12.96 4.50 -11.20
N ASP A 92 -14.10 4.47 -11.89
CA ASP A 92 -15.42 4.69 -11.31
C ASP A 92 -16.21 3.38 -11.11
N ASP A 93 -15.68 2.27 -11.60
CA ASP A 93 -16.30 0.95 -11.55
C ASP A 93 -15.73 0.08 -10.42
N MET A 94 -15.34 -1.16 -10.76
CA MET A 94 -14.71 -2.08 -9.80
C MET A 94 -13.34 -1.57 -9.38
N HIS A 95 -13.19 -1.27 -8.11
CA HIS A 95 -11.94 -0.79 -7.52
C HIS A 95 -11.34 -1.83 -6.60
N THR A 96 -10.02 -1.83 -6.53
CA THR A 96 -9.23 -2.67 -5.63
C THR A 96 -8.69 -1.85 -4.45
N TYR A 97 -8.38 -0.57 -4.72
CA TYR A 97 -7.83 0.32 -3.69
C TYR A 97 -8.69 1.58 -3.57
N THR A 98 -8.84 2.06 -2.35
CA THR A 98 -9.54 3.30 -2.04
C THR A 98 -8.59 4.27 -1.35
N LEU A 99 -8.38 5.45 -1.93
CA LEU A 99 -7.73 6.56 -1.27
C LEU A 99 -8.80 7.51 -0.72
N ARG A 100 -8.71 7.82 0.55
CA ARG A 100 -9.58 8.79 1.22
C ARG A 100 -8.74 9.86 1.86
N ALA A 101 -9.00 11.11 1.52
CA ALA A 101 -8.42 12.27 2.18
C ALA A 101 -9.53 12.99 2.94
N THR A 102 -9.43 13.06 4.25
CA THR A 102 -10.43 13.67 5.14
C THR A 102 -9.85 14.92 5.79
N LEU A 103 -10.57 16.03 5.67
CA LEU A 103 -10.23 17.25 6.39
C LEU A 103 -10.54 17.05 7.87
N GLU A 104 -9.60 17.40 8.72
CA GLU A 104 -9.76 17.39 10.18
C GLU A 104 -9.74 18.82 10.73
N GLU A 105 -10.51 19.06 11.79
CA GLU A 105 -10.42 20.31 12.53
C GLU A 105 -9.07 20.42 13.18
N SER A 106 -8.47 21.60 13.08
CA SER A 106 -7.21 21.93 13.75
C SER A 106 -7.49 22.79 14.98
N ASP A 107 -6.72 22.58 16.04
CA ASP A 107 -6.77 23.42 17.24
C ASP A 107 -6.27 24.88 16.98
N LEU A 108 -5.73 25.12 15.80
CA LEU A 108 -5.15 26.39 15.40
C LEU A 108 -5.88 26.95 14.17
N ASP A 109 -6.51 28.10 14.30
CA ASP A 109 -7.33 28.76 13.27
C ASP A 109 -6.58 29.09 11.96
N TYR A 110 -5.24 29.04 11.98
CA TYR A 110 -4.39 29.34 10.82
C TYR A 110 -3.76 28.08 10.20
N LEU A 111 -4.18 26.88 10.64
CA LEU A 111 -3.62 25.63 10.20
C LEU A 111 -4.73 24.71 9.66
N GLY A 112 -4.71 24.45 8.36
CA GLY A 112 -5.51 23.38 7.79
C GLY A 112 -4.85 22.03 8.02
N ARG A 113 -5.65 20.98 8.24
CA ARG A 113 -5.18 19.63 8.49
C ARG A 113 -6.03 18.62 7.71
N ALA A 114 -5.39 17.61 7.16
CA ALA A 114 -6.07 16.46 6.57
C ALA A 114 -5.34 15.15 6.86
N VAL A 115 -6.07 14.06 6.85
CA VAL A 115 -5.53 12.70 6.89
C VAL A 115 -5.80 12.04 5.55
N VAL A 116 -4.75 11.57 4.90
CA VAL A 116 -4.83 10.80 3.66
C VAL A 116 -4.56 9.33 4.00
N GLN A 117 -5.48 8.46 3.63
CA GLN A 117 -5.40 7.03 3.89
C GLN A 117 -5.66 6.25 2.61
N VAL A 118 -4.88 5.22 2.37
CA VAL A 118 -5.07 4.28 1.26
C VAL A 118 -5.34 2.90 1.83
N GLU A 119 -6.42 2.29 1.37
CA GLU A 119 -6.91 1.00 1.87
C GLU A 119 -7.14 0.03 0.73
N GLN A 120 -6.97 -1.25 1.04
CA GLN A 120 -7.39 -2.39 0.24
C GLN A 120 -8.20 -3.32 1.14
N ASP A 121 -9.45 -3.63 0.79
CA ASP A 121 -10.32 -4.53 1.56
C ASP A 121 -10.35 -4.22 3.08
N ASP A 122 -10.50 -2.93 3.43
CA ASP A 122 -10.47 -2.39 4.79
C ASP A 122 -9.10 -2.53 5.52
N ILE A 123 -8.06 -2.94 4.81
CA ILE A 123 -6.69 -2.99 5.34
C ILE A 123 -5.96 -1.71 4.93
N SER A 124 -5.48 -0.94 5.92
CA SER A 124 -4.70 0.27 5.66
C SER A 124 -3.31 -0.08 5.11
N LEU A 125 -3.04 0.36 3.88
CA LEU A 125 -1.73 0.23 3.23
C LEU A 125 -0.82 1.41 3.54
N ALA A 126 -1.39 2.62 3.55
CA ALA A 126 -0.66 3.85 3.85
C ALA A 126 -1.58 4.84 4.58
N ARG A 127 -1.00 5.61 5.50
CA ARG A 127 -1.66 6.73 6.18
C ARG A 127 -0.68 7.86 6.34
N LEU A 128 -1.11 9.07 6.00
CA LEU A 128 -0.30 10.28 6.04
C LEU A 128 -1.15 11.43 6.61
N GLU A 129 -0.62 12.15 7.59
CA GLU A 129 -1.16 13.43 8.02
C GLU A 129 -0.48 14.56 7.26
N VAL A 130 -1.26 15.52 6.82
CA VAL A 130 -0.80 16.71 6.12
C VAL A 130 -1.37 17.96 6.75
N CYS A 131 -0.52 18.97 6.89
CA CYS A 131 -0.91 20.29 7.38
C CYS A 131 -0.44 21.35 6.40
N TRP A 132 -1.22 22.43 6.29
CA TRP A 132 -0.86 23.63 5.52
C TRP A 132 -1.26 24.88 6.27
N GLN A 133 -0.63 25.97 5.95
CA GLN A 133 -0.97 27.25 6.53
C GLN A 133 -2.20 27.84 5.79
N GLU A 134 -3.24 28.15 6.52
CA GLU A 134 -4.35 28.95 6.03
C GLU A 134 -4.00 30.43 6.16
N VAL A 135 -4.07 31.15 5.04
CA VAL A 135 -3.89 32.61 5.07
C VAL A 135 -5.19 33.21 5.55
N ASN A 136 -5.17 33.71 6.78
CA ASN A 136 -6.31 34.42 7.33
C ASN A 136 -6.58 35.66 6.46
N PRO A 137 -7.78 35.84 5.83
CA PRO A 137 -8.08 36.99 5.00
C PRO A 137 -8.25 38.28 5.79
N HIS A 138 -8.05 38.24 7.11
CA HIS A 138 -8.17 39.35 8.04
C HIS A 138 -6.86 39.73 8.77
N GLY A 139 -5.72 39.57 8.09
CA GLY A 139 -4.43 40.09 8.56
C GLY A 139 -3.99 41.30 7.78
#